data_cc40e376e112a283a49073adb292b39c
#
_entry.id   cc40e376e112a283a49073adb292b39c
#
_cell.length_a   1.000
_cell.length_b   1.000
_cell.length_c   1.000
_cell.angle_alpha   90.00
_cell.angle_beta   90.00
_cell.angle_gamma   90.00
#
_symmetry.space_group_name_H-M   'P 1'
#
loop_
_entity.id
_entity.type
_entity.pdbx_description
1 polymer ?
#
loop_
_entity_poly.entity_id
_entity_poly.type
_entity_poly.pdbx_seq_one_letter_code
_entity_poly.pdbx_strand_id
1 'polypeptide(L)'
;MKKTFGFMMVGTNNLTDSEIFYSAIFVPLDLSKVLTTERYIGYAQKDNPREIKFYITKPVNKKPATYGNGTQISFLVDSKKKVEEFHMIGVKNGGTNEGSPLIRSGDYYAYIRDLDG
;
A
#
# COMPACT_ATOMS: atom_id res chain seq x y z
N MET A 1 -14.70 -19.24 -6.78
CA MET A 1 -14.87 -17.96 -6.06
C MET A 1 -14.79 -16.80 -7.03
N LYS A 2 -15.74 -15.89 -6.96
CA LYS A 2 -15.70 -14.69 -7.80
C LYS A 2 -14.72 -13.67 -7.20
N LYS A 3 -13.89 -13.08 -8.06
CA LYS A 3 -13.04 -11.95 -7.68
C LYS A 3 -13.79 -10.66 -8.01
N THR A 4 -13.91 -9.78 -7.03
CA THR A 4 -14.62 -8.52 -7.19
C THR A 4 -13.71 -7.39 -7.65
N PHE A 5 -12.48 -7.35 -7.11
CA PHE A 5 -11.54 -6.27 -7.40
C PHE A 5 -10.45 -6.73 -8.38
N GLY A 6 -10.18 -5.90 -9.39
CA GLY A 6 -9.09 -6.14 -10.32
C GLY A 6 -7.76 -5.77 -9.69
N PHE A 7 -7.56 -4.48 -9.50
CA PHE A 7 -6.36 -3.93 -8.86
C PHE A 7 -6.69 -2.61 -8.17
N MET A 8 -5.77 -2.14 -7.32
CA MET A 8 -5.84 -0.84 -6.68
C MET A 8 -4.70 0.03 -7.20
N MET A 9 -4.91 1.34 -7.27
CA MET A 9 -3.90 2.27 -7.73
C MET A 9 -3.95 3.54 -6.89
N VAL A 10 -2.79 4.03 -6.48
CA VAL A 10 -2.67 5.30 -5.77
C VAL A 10 -1.71 6.22 -6.49
N GLY A 11 -1.99 7.53 -6.44
CA GLY A 11 -1.13 8.54 -7.03
C GLY A 11 0.03 8.92 -6.10
N THR A 12 1.14 9.35 -6.69
CA THR A 12 2.29 9.85 -5.94
C THR A 12 2.93 11.03 -6.66
N ASN A 13 3.48 11.94 -5.87
CA ASN A 13 4.26 13.07 -6.38
C ASN A 13 5.76 12.76 -6.46
N ASN A 14 6.19 11.64 -5.87
CA ASN A 14 7.57 11.18 -5.91
C ASN A 14 7.59 9.66 -6.02
N LEU A 15 7.74 9.17 -7.24
CA LEU A 15 7.67 7.73 -7.51
C LEU A 15 8.78 6.95 -6.81
N THR A 16 9.99 7.52 -6.74
CA THR A 16 11.14 6.89 -6.09
C THR A 16 10.91 6.71 -4.59
N ASP A 17 10.48 7.75 -3.90
CA ASP A 17 10.20 7.69 -2.47
C ASP A 17 9.01 6.77 -2.17
N SER A 18 7.97 6.85 -2.99
CA SER A 18 6.78 6.01 -2.87
C SER A 18 7.12 4.53 -3.06
N GLU A 19 8.01 4.22 -4.00
CA GLU A 19 8.51 2.86 -4.20
C GLU A 19 9.20 2.33 -2.96
N ILE A 20 10.07 3.11 -2.34
CA ILE A 20 10.76 2.70 -1.11
C ILE A 20 9.75 2.38 -0.01
N PHE A 21 8.77 3.25 0.17
CA PHE A 21 7.72 3.08 1.17
C PHE A 21 6.90 1.82 0.92
N TYR A 22 6.30 1.68 -0.26
CA TYR A 22 5.41 0.57 -0.56
C TYR A 22 6.14 -0.77 -0.65
N SER A 23 7.36 -0.79 -1.20
CA SER A 23 8.15 -2.03 -1.22
C SER A 23 8.46 -2.52 0.19
N ALA A 24 8.63 -1.60 1.14
CA ALA A 24 8.87 -1.96 2.53
C ALA A 24 7.61 -2.50 3.22
N ILE A 25 6.47 -1.80 3.12
CA ILE A 25 5.24 -2.22 3.81
C ILE A 25 4.63 -3.49 3.21
N PHE A 26 4.95 -3.79 1.97
CA PHE A 26 4.41 -4.98 1.29
C PHE A 26 5.16 -6.27 1.62
N VAL A 27 6.30 -6.20 2.32
CA VAL A 27 7.04 -7.40 2.74
C VAL A 27 6.16 -8.34 3.58
N PRO A 28 5.49 -7.88 4.65
CA PRO A 28 4.62 -8.76 5.43
C PRO A 28 3.37 -9.24 4.67
N LEU A 29 3.07 -8.67 3.52
CA LEU A 29 1.93 -9.06 2.68
C LEU A 29 2.35 -10.00 1.53
N ASP A 30 3.64 -10.31 1.39
CA ASP A 30 4.19 -11.09 0.28
C ASP A 30 3.89 -10.49 -1.10
N LEU A 31 3.73 -9.17 -1.16
CA LEU A 31 3.64 -8.45 -2.42
C LEU A 31 5.02 -7.97 -2.85
N SER A 32 5.37 -8.24 -4.10
CA SER A 32 6.68 -7.89 -4.67
C SER A 32 6.51 -7.01 -5.90
N LYS A 33 7.46 -6.13 -6.10
CA LYS A 33 7.53 -5.33 -7.32
C LYS A 33 7.79 -6.25 -8.51
N VAL A 34 6.91 -6.20 -9.51
CA VAL A 34 7.00 -7.05 -10.72
C VAL A 34 7.02 -6.24 -12.01
N LEU A 35 6.73 -4.93 -11.94
CA LEU A 35 6.70 -4.07 -13.12
C LEU A 35 7.16 -2.69 -12.74
N THR A 36 8.06 -2.12 -13.53
CA THR A 36 8.55 -0.75 -13.37
C THR A 36 8.51 -0.05 -14.71
N THR A 37 7.86 1.11 -14.75
CA THR A 37 7.90 2.03 -15.89
C THR A 37 8.28 3.41 -15.39
N GLU A 38 8.45 4.36 -16.31
CA GLU A 38 8.75 5.75 -15.91
C GLU A 38 7.60 6.39 -15.12
N ARG A 39 6.36 5.93 -15.34
CA ARG A 39 5.17 6.52 -14.76
C ARG A 39 4.64 5.75 -13.57
N TYR A 40 4.78 4.41 -13.54
CA TYR A 40 4.18 3.61 -12.47
C TYR A 40 4.98 2.36 -12.15
N ILE A 41 4.67 1.79 -10.98
CA ILE A 41 5.25 0.55 -10.47
C ILE A 41 4.10 -0.36 -10.05
N GLY A 42 4.19 -1.65 -10.42
CA GLY A 42 3.18 -2.64 -10.11
C GLY A 42 3.70 -3.71 -9.17
N TYR A 43 2.83 -4.14 -8.26
CA TYR A 43 3.10 -5.15 -7.24
C TYR A 43 2.13 -6.32 -7.39
N ALA A 44 2.64 -7.53 -7.19
CA ALA A 44 1.85 -8.76 -7.25
C ALA A 44 2.27 -9.70 -6.14
N GLN A 45 1.41 -10.68 -5.83
CA GLN A 45 1.77 -11.76 -4.92
C GLN A 45 2.96 -12.54 -5.48
N LYS A 46 3.87 -12.96 -4.62
CA LYS A 46 5.08 -13.68 -5.04
C LYS A 46 4.76 -14.96 -5.80
N ASP A 47 3.68 -15.64 -5.45
CA ASP A 47 3.26 -16.88 -6.09
C ASP A 47 2.41 -16.65 -7.35
N ASN A 48 2.06 -15.39 -7.67
CA ASN A 48 1.32 -15.06 -8.89
C ASN A 48 1.79 -13.72 -9.48
N PRO A 49 3.02 -13.65 -10.01
CA PRO A 49 3.62 -12.40 -10.46
C PRO A 49 2.96 -11.81 -11.70
N ARG A 50 2.11 -12.56 -12.39
CA ARG A 50 1.41 -12.07 -13.59
C ARG A 50 0.13 -11.31 -13.26
N GLU A 51 -0.38 -11.42 -12.03
CA GLU A 51 -1.60 -10.74 -11.60
C GLU A 51 -1.25 -9.57 -10.69
N ILE A 52 -1.04 -8.41 -11.29
CA ILE A 52 -0.73 -7.19 -10.53
C ILE A 52 -1.96 -6.76 -9.76
N LYS A 53 -1.79 -6.53 -8.46
CA LYS A 53 -2.88 -6.16 -7.55
C LYS A 53 -2.81 -4.72 -7.08
N PHE A 54 -1.65 -4.09 -7.16
CA PHE A 54 -1.46 -2.75 -6.63
C PHE A 54 -0.46 -1.98 -7.49
N TYR A 55 -0.83 -0.74 -7.81
CA TYR A 55 0.04 0.18 -8.53
C TYR A 55 0.27 1.46 -7.73
N ILE A 56 1.49 1.97 -7.79
CA ILE A 56 1.77 3.37 -7.48
C ILE A 56 2.08 4.08 -8.79
N THR A 57 1.55 5.30 -8.97
CA THR A 57 1.66 5.97 -10.27
C THR A 57 1.80 7.48 -10.14
N LYS A 58 2.58 8.07 -11.04
CA LYS A 58 2.40 9.49 -11.33
C LYS A 58 1.02 9.63 -11.98
N PRO A 59 0.19 10.62 -11.58
CA PRO A 59 -1.14 10.75 -12.18
C PRO A 59 -1.10 10.91 -13.70
N VAL A 60 -2.00 10.21 -14.39
CA VAL A 60 -2.01 10.17 -15.85
C VAL A 60 -2.30 11.54 -16.47
N ASN A 61 -3.04 12.40 -15.77
CA ASN A 61 -3.37 13.75 -16.24
C ASN A 61 -2.24 14.76 -16.00
N LYS A 62 -1.10 14.31 -15.46
CA LYS A 62 0.10 15.10 -15.15
C LYS A 62 -0.10 16.18 -14.09
N LYS A 63 -1.25 16.19 -13.41
CA LYS A 63 -1.47 17.05 -12.25
C LYS A 63 -0.91 16.39 -10.99
N PRO A 64 -0.60 17.15 -9.93
CA PRO A 64 -0.12 16.55 -8.69
C PRO A 64 -1.11 15.58 -8.08
N ALA A 65 -0.60 14.54 -7.43
CA ALA A 65 -1.40 13.70 -6.57
C ALA A 65 -1.88 14.51 -5.37
N THR A 66 -3.10 14.24 -4.93
CA THR A 66 -3.73 14.99 -3.85
C THR A 66 -3.95 14.12 -2.62
N TYR A 67 -4.11 14.77 -1.47
CA TYR A 67 -4.39 14.12 -0.20
C TYR A 67 -5.71 13.35 -0.28
N GLY A 68 -5.68 12.05 0.07
CA GLY A 68 -6.84 11.17 -0.04
C GLY A 68 -7.74 11.20 1.19
N ASN A 69 -8.26 12.37 1.54
CA ASN A 69 -9.14 12.50 2.69
C ASN A 69 -10.45 11.74 2.45
N GLY A 70 -10.69 10.69 3.24
CA GLY A 70 -11.83 9.81 3.07
C GLY A 70 -11.55 8.57 2.22
N THR A 71 -10.36 8.47 1.61
CA THR A 71 -9.97 7.29 0.84
C THR A 71 -9.18 6.33 1.72
N GLN A 72 -9.52 5.04 1.64
CA GLN A 72 -8.82 4.01 2.41
C GLN A 72 -8.76 2.73 1.61
N ILE A 73 -7.60 2.08 1.66
CA ILE A 73 -7.42 0.75 1.10
C ILE A 73 -7.04 -0.17 2.25
N SER A 74 -7.80 -1.23 2.44
CA SER A 74 -7.57 -2.18 3.52
C SER A 74 -6.85 -3.41 2.98
N PHE A 75 -5.76 -3.77 3.62
CA PHE A 75 -5.03 -5.00 3.35
C PHE A 75 -5.33 -6.02 4.43
N LEU A 76 -5.57 -7.25 4.02
CA LEU A 76 -5.84 -8.35 4.93
C LEU A 76 -4.56 -9.13 5.20
N VAL A 77 -4.25 -9.33 6.47
CA VAL A 77 -3.13 -10.16 6.92
C VAL A 77 -3.63 -11.25 7.86
N ASP A 78 -2.81 -12.28 8.10
CA ASP A 78 -3.25 -13.47 8.81
C ASP A 78 -2.91 -13.48 10.30
N SER A 79 -2.29 -12.42 10.84
CA SER A 79 -1.94 -12.38 12.25
C SER A 79 -1.84 -10.96 12.78
N LYS A 80 -2.02 -10.81 14.11
CA LYS A 80 -1.78 -9.54 14.79
C LYS A 80 -0.35 -9.05 14.61
N LYS A 81 0.60 -9.99 14.64
CA LYS A 81 2.01 -9.67 14.44
C LYS A 81 2.26 -8.99 13.10
N LYS A 82 1.62 -9.46 12.03
CA LYS A 82 1.76 -8.84 10.71
C LYS A 82 1.12 -7.45 10.63
N VAL A 83 0.02 -7.22 11.35
CA VAL A 83 -0.57 -5.88 11.49
C VAL A 83 0.45 -4.94 12.13
N GLU A 84 1.08 -5.37 13.22
CA GLU A 84 2.08 -4.60 13.93
C GLU A 84 3.32 -4.34 13.07
N GLU A 85 3.81 -5.34 12.36
CA GLU A 85 4.94 -5.21 11.43
C GLU A 85 4.65 -4.20 10.33
N PHE A 86 3.49 -4.33 9.68
CA PHE A 86 3.05 -3.42 8.61
C PHE A 86 3.05 -1.97 9.10
N HIS A 87 2.44 -1.73 10.24
CA HIS A 87 2.33 -0.39 10.81
C HIS A 87 3.71 0.17 11.18
N MET A 88 4.52 -0.62 11.87
CA MET A 88 5.87 -0.21 12.28
C MET A 88 6.75 0.12 11.07
N ILE A 89 6.76 -0.73 10.06
CA ILE A 89 7.53 -0.53 8.85
C ILE A 89 7.07 0.73 8.13
N GLY A 90 5.76 0.95 8.05
CA GLY A 90 5.19 2.12 7.40
C GLY A 90 5.60 3.41 8.07
N VAL A 91 5.48 3.49 9.39
CA VAL A 91 5.90 4.69 10.13
C VAL A 91 7.41 4.91 9.97
N LYS A 92 8.19 3.86 10.06
CA LYS A 92 9.65 3.93 9.91
C LYS A 92 10.09 4.45 8.54
N ASN A 93 9.29 4.19 7.51
CA ASN A 93 9.60 4.59 6.13
C ASN A 93 8.89 5.87 5.69
N GLY A 94 8.43 6.67 6.64
CA GLY A 94 7.91 8.02 6.37
C GLY A 94 6.40 8.15 6.38
N GLY A 95 5.65 7.07 6.58
CA GLY A 95 4.20 7.13 6.73
C GLY A 95 3.80 7.80 8.04
N THR A 96 2.58 8.31 8.06
CA THR A 96 2.01 8.97 9.23
C THR A 96 1.07 8.02 9.97
N ASN A 97 1.26 7.88 11.29
CA ASN A 97 0.36 7.08 12.11
C ASN A 97 -1.02 7.73 12.17
N GLU A 98 -2.03 7.00 11.74
CA GLU A 98 -3.44 7.40 11.84
C GLU A 98 -4.22 6.49 12.81
N GLY A 99 -3.60 5.47 13.33
CA GLY A 99 -4.18 4.56 14.30
C GLY A 99 -3.25 3.41 14.63
N SER A 100 -2.67 3.42 15.84
CA SER A 100 -1.79 2.34 16.29
C SER A 100 -2.53 1.02 16.37
N PRO A 101 -1.84 -0.14 16.25
CA PRO A 101 -2.49 -1.43 16.29
C PRO A 101 -3.29 -1.63 17.56
N LEU A 102 -4.59 -1.92 17.40
CA LEU A 102 -5.45 -2.21 18.52
C LEU A 102 -6.78 -2.83 18.02
N ILE A 103 -7.53 -3.46 18.93
CA ILE A 103 -8.82 -4.03 18.57
C ILE A 103 -9.84 -2.90 18.40
N ARG A 104 -10.50 -2.91 17.22
CA ARG A 104 -11.57 -1.97 16.87
C ARG A 104 -12.69 -2.77 16.20
N SER A 105 -13.93 -2.61 16.70
CA SER A 105 -15.09 -3.33 16.14
C SER A 105 -14.88 -4.83 16.02
N GLY A 106 -14.18 -5.44 17.00
CA GLY A 106 -13.94 -6.88 17.04
C GLY A 106 -12.71 -7.38 16.27
N ASP A 107 -12.11 -6.54 15.44
CA ASP A 107 -10.91 -6.91 14.66
C ASP A 107 -9.70 -6.08 15.05
N TYR A 108 -8.53 -6.59 14.70
CA TYR A 108 -7.26 -5.93 15.00
C TYR A 108 -6.82 -5.10 13.81
N TYR A 109 -6.89 -3.78 13.95
CA TYR A 109 -6.57 -2.82 12.89
C TYR A 109 -5.44 -1.88 13.28
N ALA A 110 -4.70 -1.46 12.27
CA ALA A 110 -3.81 -0.30 12.35
C ALA A 110 -4.04 0.55 11.10
N TYR A 111 -3.82 1.84 11.23
CA TYR A 111 -4.01 2.78 10.13
C TYR A 111 -2.75 3.61 9.92
N ILE A 112 -2.38 3.76 8.67
CA ILE A 112 -1.22 4.55 8.30
C ILE A 112 -1.54 5.34 7.03
N ARG A 113 -1.03 6.53 6.95
CA ARG A 113 -1.10 7.36 5.75
C ARG A 113 0.21 7.28 5.01
N ASP A 114 0.15 7.14 3.70
CA ASP A 114 1.37 7.08 2.88
C ASP A 114 2.00 8.47 2.72
N LEU A 115 3.04 8.57 1.89
CA LEU A 115 3.82 9.81 1.74
C LEU A 115 3.04 10.92 1.05
N ASP A 116 2.00 10.58 0.32
CA ASP A 116 1.19 11.53 -0.45
C ASP A 116 -0.15 11.86 0.22
N GLY A 117 -0.44 11.18 1.32
CA GLY A 117 -1.67 11.36 2.06
C GLY A 117 -2.70 10.30 1.71
#